data_bcbcfdc482825ac5b5402320dc2f631e
#
_entry.id   bcbcfdc482825ac5b5402320dc2f631e
#
_cell.length_a   1.000
_cell.length_b   1.000
_cell.length_c   1.000
_cell.angle_alpha   90.00
_cell.angle_beta   90.00
_cell.angle_gamma   90.00
#
_symmetry.space_group_name_H-M   'P 1'
#
loop_
_entity.id
_entity.type
_entity.pdbx_description
1 polymer ?
#
loop_
_entity_poly.entity_id
_entity_poly.type
_entity_poly.pdbx_seq_one_letter_code
_entity_poly.pdbx_strand_id
1 'polypeptide(L)'
;MEFTKSLIKGKLIKRYKRFFVDVKINKEVVTAHCPNTGSMKGLLEEGNEVFLLKNDNPKRKLKYCLELIMANNNLFGVNTHMANKIVEHGLNANLINELKNSDSIKSEVFYNKETRFDFLIEKKKQKTFIEVKNVTLFREKKTAEFPDAITTRGSKHLLTLIDAIKKGYKSYLIFLVQIQNMKNFKIAKDIDEEYYKNYLIAKKAGVNFLAYRCKLNSKEIRIEKKLNIINE
;
A
#
# COMPACT_ATOMS: atom_id res chain seq x y z
N MET A 1 10.97 8.75 1.28
CA MET A 1 11.69 8.18 0.12
C MET A 1 11.41 9.05 -1.08
N GLU A 2 12.46 9.54 -1.74
CA GLU A 2 12.33 10.39 -2.93
C GLU A 2 12.13 9.53 -4.19
N PHE A 3 11.46 10.09 -5.18
CA PHE A 3 11.43 9.48 -6.52
C PHE A 3 12.80 9.61 -7.17
N THR A 4 13.21 8.59 -7.90
CA THR A 4 14.54 8.55 -8.57
C THR A 4 14.72 9.63 -9.64
N LYS A 5 13.62 10.21 -10.11
CA LYS A 5 13.55 11.31 -11.09
C LYS A 5 12.31 12.15 -10.84
N SER A 6 12.30 13.37 -11.33
CA SER A 6 11.10 14.21 -11.35
C SER A 6 9.97 13.52 -12.10
N LEU A 7 8.78 13.50 -11.47
CA LEU A 7 7.59 12.96 -12.11
C LEU A 7 7.08 13.89 -13.20
N ILE A 8 6.64 13.31 -14.30
CA ILE A 8 6.06 14.01 -15.43
C ILE A 8 4.55 14.07 -15.23
N LYS A 9 4.00 15.28 -15.26
CA LYS A 9 2.57 15.53 -15.13
C LYS A 9 1.86 15.30 -16.46
N GLY A 10 0.69 14.68 -16.41
CA GLY A 10 -0.18 14.46 -17.57
C GLY A 10 -1.64 14.40 -17.18
N LYS A 11 -2.50 14.14 -18.14
CA LYS A 11 -3.93 13.94 -17.97
C LYS A 11 -4.32 12.53 -18.37
N LEU A 12 -5.02 11.82 -17.48
CA LEU A 12 -5.52 10.48 -17.72
C LEU A 12 -6.52 10.53 -18.91
N ILE A 13 -6.37 9.60 -19.83
CA ILE A 13 -7.36 9.37 -20.90
C ILE A 13 -8.18 8.13 -20.51
N LYS A 14 -7.53 6.97 -20.39
CA LYS A 14 -8.20 5.71 -20.00
C LYS A 14 -7.22 4.70 -19.46
N ARG A 15 -7.73 3.74 -18.66
CA ARG A 15 -7.02 2.52 -18.27
C ARG A 15 -7.66 1.30 -18.96
N TYR A 16 -6.83 0.36 -19.40
CA TYR A 16 -7.30 -0.86 -20.04
C TYR A 16 -6.36 -2.05 -19.75
N LYS A 17 -6.88 -3.25 -19.94
CA LYS A 17 -6.15 -4.52 -19.66
C LYS A 17 -5.44 -4.54 -18.29
N ARG A 18 -5.96 -3.81 -17.30
CA ARG A 18 -5.44 -3.61 -15.94
C ARG A 18 -4.05 -2.96 -15.83
N PHE A 19 -3.18 -3.12 -16.82
CA PHE A 19 -1.76 -2.75 -16.76
C PHE A 19 -1.38 -1.53 -17.60
N PHE A 20 -2.28 -1.02 -18.40
CA PHE A 20 -2.02 0.09 -19.32
C PHE A 20 -2.87 1.29 -18.99
N VAL A 21 -2.27 2.46 -19.06
CA VAL A 21 -2.96 3.75 -19.02
C VAL A 21 -2.50 4.63 -20.16
N ASP A 22 -3.44 5.21 -20.90
CA ASP A 22 -3.15 6.24 -21.88
C ASP A 22 -3.23 7.59 -21.18
N VAL A 23 -2.20 8.41 -21.37
CA VAL A 23 -2.00 9.70 -20.70
C VAL A 23 -1.62 10.75 -21.73
N LYS A 24 -2.27 11.90 -21.70
CA LYS A 24 -1.88 13.08 -22.48
C LYS A 24 -0.81 13.87 -21.72
N ILE A 25 0.37 13.97 -22.30
CA ILE A 25 1.47 14.82 -21.84
C ILE A 25 1.64 15.93 -22.89
N ASN A 26 1.35 17.16 -22.50
CA ASN A 26 1.31 18.30 -23.44
C ASN A 26 0.40 18.02 -24.63
N LYS A 27 0.96 17.86 -25.85
CA LYS A 27 0.22 17.57 -27.10
C LYS A 27 0.27 16.10 -27.51
N GLU A 28 1.03 15.26 -26.80
CA GLU A 28 1.27 13.86 -27.15
C GLU A 28 0.48 12.92 -26.24
N VAL A 29 0.07 11.77 -26.79
CA VAL A 29 -0.53 10.68 -26.04
C VAL A 29 0.52 9.58 -25.88
N VAL A 30 0.77 9.17 -24.64
CA VAL A 30 1.69 8.08 -24.29
C VAL A 30 0.95 6.98 -23.56
N THR A 31 1.37 5.73 -23.76
CA THR A 31 0.91 4.61 -22.95
C THR A 31 1.92 4.37 -21.83
N ALA A 32 1.45 4.38 -20.57
CA ALA A 32 2.23 4.08 -19.39
C ALA A 32 1.83 2.74 -18.77
N HIS A 33 2.76 2.11 -18.06
CA HIS A 33 2.48 0.95 -17.22
C HIS A 33 1.73 1.39 -15.98
N CYS A 34 0.62 0.70 -15.65
CA CYS A 34 -0.13 0.85 -14.40
C CYS A 34 0.21 -0.32 -13.47
N PRO A 35 1.08 -0.17 -12.48
CA PRO A 35 1.50 -1.25 -11.58
C PRO A 35 0.50 -1.48 -10.44
N ASN A 36 -0.78 -1.48 -10.77
CA ASN A 36 -1.88 -1.74 -9.86
C ASN A 36 -2.90 -2.63 -10.54
N THR A 37 -3.12 -3.83 -10.02
CA THR A 37 -4.10 -4.79 -10.54
C THR A 37 -5.48 -4.64 -9.93
N GLY A 38 -5.63 -3.85 -8.86
CA GLY A 38 -6.89 -3.58 -8.17
C GLY A 38 -7.88 -2.79 -9.02
N SER A 39 -9.06 -2.62 -8.49
CA SER A 39 -10.16 -1.94 -9.20
C SER A 39 -9.87 -0.47 -9.48
N MET A 40 -9.11 0.19 -8.60
CA MET A 40 -8.83 1.64 -8.63
C MET A 40 -10.12 2.47 -8.77
N LYS A 41 -11.20 1.99 -8.12
CA LYS A 41 -12.54 2.59 -8.19
C LYS A 41 -12.50 4.05 -7.73
N GLY A 42 -13.12 4.94 -8.51
CA GLY A 42 -13.17 6.38 -8.23
C GLY A 42 -11.90 7.16 -8.58
N LEU A 43 -10.85 6.50 -9.14
CA LEU A 43 -9.59 7.16 -9.52
C LEU A 43 -9.42 7.35 -11.03
N LEU A 44 -10.20 6.64 -11.86
CA LEU A 44 -9.94 6.48 -13.27
C LEU A 44 -10.81 7.39 -14.17
N GLU A 45 -11.25 8.52 -13.66
CA GLU A 45 -11.99 9.51 -14.45
C GLU A 45 -11.07 10.17 -15.48
N GLU A 46 -11.55 10.26 -16.73
CA GLU A 46 -10.85 10.95 -17.80
C GLU A 46 -10.59 12.42 -17.39
N GLY A 47 -9.40 12.92 -17.72
CA GLY A 47 -8.98 14.27 -17.34
C GLY A 47 -8.34 14.39 -15.98
N ASN A 48 -8.40 13.36 -15.12
CA ASN A 48 -7.67 13.36 -13.85
C ASN A 48 -6.18 13.62 -14.07
N GLU A 49 -5.60 14.41 -13.20
CA GLU A 49 -4.17 14.69 -13.22
C GLU A 49 -3.40 13.45 -12.76
N VAL A 50 -2.39 13.07 -13.52
CA VAL A 50 -1.54 11.91 -13.21
C VAL A 50 -0.07 12.29 -13.24
N PHE A 51 0.74 11.53 -12.52
CA PHE A 51 2.17 11.73 -12.43
C PHE A 51 2.89 10.44 -12.81
N LEU A 52 3.74 10.53 -13.81
CA LEU A 52 4.44 9.42 -14.41
C LEU A 52 5.93 9.46 -14.09
N LEU A 53 6.51 8.33 -13.74
CA LEU A 53 7.96 8.15 -13.68
C LEU A 53 8.47 7.66 -15.03
N LYS A 54 9.41 8.40 -15.64
CA LYS A 54 10.06 7.99 -16.88
C LYS A 54 11.15 6.96 -16.58
N ASN A 55 11.15 5.86 -17.31
CA ASN A 55 12.18 4.84 -17.25
C ASN A 55 13.05 4.92 -18.52
N ASP A 56 14.36 5.05 -18.34
CA ASP A 56 15.30 5.18 -19.45
C ASP A 56 15.85 3.84 -19.93
N ASN A 57 15.44 2.71 -19.35
CA ASN A 57 15.89 1.42 -19.84
C ASN A 57 15.37 1.17 -21.27
N PRO A 58 16.23 1.10 -22.29
CA PRO A 58 15.82 0.96 -23.68
C PRO A 58 15.12 -0.37 -23.97
N LYS A 59 15.32 -1.39 -23.12
CA LYS A 59 14.68 -2.71 -23.24
C LYS A 59 13.22 -2.70 -22.81
N ARG A 60 12.74 -1.66 -22.12
CA ARG A 60 11.34 -1.55 -21.72
C ARG A 60 10.45 -1.07 -22.85
N LYS A 61 9.40 -1.82 -23.16
CA LYS A 61 8.38 -1.44 -24.14
C LYS A 61 7.62 -0.16 -23.73
N LEU A 62 7.32 -0.03 -22.42
CA LEU A 62 6.66 1.16 -21.86
C LEU A 62 7.68 2.01 -21.12
N LYS A 63 7.89 3.23 -21.62
CA LYS A 63 8.85 4.18 -21.06
C LYS A 63 8.36 4.90 -19.80
N TYR A 64 7.06 4.79 -19.48
CA TYR A 64 6.44 5.50 -18.37
C TYR A 64 5.76 4.52 -17.42
N CYS A 65 5.79 4.85 -16.11
CA CYS A 65 5.09 4.15 -15.05
C CYS A 65 4.20 5.14 -14.31
N LEU A 66 2.94 4.78 -14.09
CA LEU A 66 2.00 5.58 -13.31
C LEU A 66 2.33 5.46 -11.82
N GLU A 67 2.67 6.58 -11.19
CA GLU A 67 3.01 6.63 -9.76
C GLU A 67 1.88 7.23 -8.92
N LEU A 68 1.33 8.38 -9.36
CA LEU A 68 0.32 9.09 -8.60
C LEU A 68 -0.85 9.52 -9.48
N ILE A 69 -2.04 9.60 -8.86
CA ILE A 69 -3.26 10.16 -9.46
C ILE A 69 -3.84 11.21 -8.51
N MET A 70 -4.25 12.35 -9.04
CA MET A 70 -5.06 13.33 -8.35
C MET A 70 -6.53 13.04 -8.63
N ALA A 71 -7.30 12.69 -7.61
CA ALA A 71 -8.73 12.47 -7.70
C ALA A 71 -9.42 12.99 -6.44
N ASN A 72 -10.65 13.48 -6.54
CA ASN A 72 -11.43 13.96 -5.40
C ASN A 72 -10.63 14.88 -4.46
N ASN A 73 -9.85 15.81 -5.02
CA ASN A 73 -8.96 16.75 -4.29
C ASN A 73 -7.93 16.07 -3.38
N ASN A 74 -7.60 14.80 -3.62
CA ASN A 74 -6.55 14.08 -2.92
C ASN A 74 -5.57 13.47 -3.92
N LEU A 75 -4.31 13.40 -3.52
CA LEU A 75 -3.29 12.67 -4.25
C LEU A 75 -3.24 11.23 -3.75
N PHE A 76 -3.23 10.27 -4.68
CA PHE A 76 -3.17 8.84 -4.45
C PHE A 76 -1.87 8.25 -5.00
N GLY A 77 -1.17 7.49 -4.20
CA GLY A 77 -0.08 6.63 -4.66
C GLY A 77 -0.64 5.32 -5.19
N VAL A 78 -0.51 5.09 -6.48
CA VAL A 78 -1.14 3.94 -7.14
C VAL A 78 -0.17 2.81 -7.49
N ASN A 79 1.13 3.06 -7.43
CA ASN A 79 2.14 2.02 -7.65
C ASN A 79 2.23 1.09 -6.44
N THR A 80 1.58 -0.09 -6.54
CA THR A 80 1.56 -1.06 -5.44
C THR A 80 2.93 -1.65 -5.12
N HIS A 81 3.86 -1.69 -6.09
CA HIS A 81 5.24 -2.15 -5.86
C HIS A 81 6.05 -1.22 -4.94
N MET A 82 5.55 0.00 -4.70
CA MET A 82 6.19 0.94 -3.79
C MET A 82 5.83 0.68 -2.33
N ALA A 83 4.75 -0.04 -2.03
CA ALA A 83 4.24 -0.20 -0.67
C ALA A 83 5.31 -0.78 0.27
N ASN A 84 5.94 -1.89 -0.09
CA ASN A 84 6.96 -2.51 0.74
C ASN A 84 8.21 -1.61 0.87
N LYS A 85 8.63 -0.92 -0.20
CA LYS A 85 9.76 0.01 -0.15
C LYS A 85 9.50 1.20 0.77
N ILE A 86 8.26 1.73 0.79
CA ILE A 86 7.86 2.82 1.67
C ILE A 86 7.88 2.36 3.13
N VAL A 87 7.37 1.15 3.41
CA VAL A 87 7.39 0.58 4.76
C VAL A 87 8.82 0.28 5.20
N GLU A 88 9.65 -0.31 4.34
CA GLU A 88 11.07 -0.56 4.62
C GLU A 88 11.82 0.73 4.97
N HIS A 89 11.64 1.78 4.17
CA HIS A 89 12.17 3.11 4.48
C HIS A 89 11.64 3.62 5.82
N GLY A 90 10.35 3.44 6.11
CA GLY A 90 9.73 3.85 7.37
C GLY A 90 10.29 3.10 8.59
N LEU A 91 10.56 1.80 8.46
CA LEU A 91 11.19 0.98 9.50
C LEU A 91 12.64 1.45 9.75
N ASN A 92 13.45 1.59 8.71
CA ASN A 92 14.84 2.03 8.81
C ASN A 92 14.97 3.47 9.35
N ALA A 93 14.06 4.36 9.00
CA ALA A 93 14.02 5.74 9.48
C ALA A 93 13.29 5.91 10.84
N ASN A 94 12.87 4.82 11.50
CA ASN A 94 12.13 4.84 12.77
C ASN A 94 10.83 5.67 12.73
N LEU A 95 10.15 5.72 11.59
CA LEU A 95 8.89 6.46 11.44
C LEU A 95 7.66 5.70 11.94
N ILE A 96 7.79 4.38 12.16
CA ILE A 96 6.74 3.53 12.73
C ILE A 96 7.03 3.34 14.21
N ASN A 97 6.32 4.09 15.04
CA ASN A 97 6.63 4.20 16.49
C ASN A 97 6.66 2.87 17.22
N GLU A 98 5.77 1.94 16.90
CA GLU A 98 5.64 0.63 17.53
C GLU A 98 6.80 -0.32 17.20
N LEU A 99 7.53 -0.03 16.13
CA LEU A 99 8.56 -0.90 15.56
C LEU A 99 9.95 -0.24 15.55
N LYS A 100 10.12 0.85 16.31
CA LYS A 100 11.39 1.60 16.42
C LYS A 100 12.52 0.80 17.03
N ASN A 101 13.73 1.15 16.62
CA ASN A 101 14.97 0.62 17.18
C ASN A 101 15.05 -0.90 17.08
N SER A 102 14.71 -1.45 15.93
CA SER A 102 14.90 -2.86 15.61
C SER A 102 16.39 -3.14 15.38
N ASP A 103 16.86 -4.27 15.90
CA ASP A 103 18.28 -4.69 15.77
C ASP A 103 18.57 -5.16 14.34
N SER A 104 17.56 -5.76 13.68
CA SER A 104 17.64 -6.17 12.27
C SER A 104 16.29 -6.07 11.58
N ILE A 105 16.33 -5.80 10.27
CA ILE A 105 15.17 -5.75 9.37
C ILE A 105 15.51 -6.61 8.15
N LYS A 106 14.68 -7.62 7.87
CA LYS A 106 14.81 -8.49 6.69
C LYS A 106 13.51 -8.43 5.90
N SER A 107 13.60 -8.22 4.59
CA SER A 107 12.45 -8.22 3.66
C SER A 107 12.23 -9.58 3.04
N GLU A 108 10.99 -9.86 2.63
CA GLU A 108 10.60 -11.04 1.85
C GLU A 108 10.99 -12.37 2.50
N VAL A 109 10.66 -12.56 3.79
CA VAL A 109 11.12 -13.70 4.60
C VAL A 109 10.12 -14.85 4.54
N PHE A 110 10.57 -16.04 4.15
CA PHE A 110 9.77 -17.25 4.22
C PHE A 110 9.45 -17.60 5.68
N TYR A 111 8.16 -17.69 5.97
CA TYR A 111 7.65 -18.20 7.23
C TYR A 111 7.52 -19.72 7.19
N ASN A 112 7.04 -20.23 6.07
CA ASN A 112 6.94 -21.65 5.75
C ASN A 112 7.08 -21.82 4.22
N LYS A 113 6.88 -23.06 3.70
CA LYS A 113 7.00 -23.35 2.27
C LYS A 113 6.00 -22.59 1.38
N GLU A 114 4.85 -22.16 1.94
CA GLU A 114 3.75 -21.57 1.19
C GLU A 114 3.60 -20.05 1.43
N THR A 115 4.09 -19.55 2.57
CA THR A 115 3.89 -18.16 2.98
C THR A 115 5.20 -17.45 3.20
N ARG A 116 5.30 -16.28 2.60
CA ARG A 116 6.38 -15.32 2.79
C ARG A 116 5.77 -14.03 3.30
N PHE A 117 6.27 -13.54 4.44
CA PHE A 117 5.91 -12.24 4.97
C PHE A 117 6.77 -11.14 4.37
N ASP A 118 6.21 -9.95 4.28
CA ASP A 118 6.90 -8.79 3.72
C ASP A 118 8.14 -8.42 4.52
N PHE A 119 8.06 -8.49 5.87
CA PHE A 119 9.22 -8.23 6.74
C PHE A 119 9.28 -9.16 7.94
N LEU A 120 10.52 -9.42 8.38
CA LEU A 120 10.87 -9.93 9.69
C LEU A 120 11.78 -8.91 10.35
N ILE A 121 11.39 -8.41 11.51
CA ILE A 121 12.25 -7.59 12.35
C ILE A 121 12.62 -8.33 13.63
N GLU A 122 13.78 -8.02 14.16
CA GLU A 122 14.23 -8.55 15.44
C GLU A 122 14.59 -7.39 16.37
N LYS A 123 14.16 -7.48 17.63
CA LYS A 123 14.48 -6.54 18.67
C LYS A 123 14.65 -7.29 20.00
N LYS A 124 15.84 -7.21 20.61
CA LYS A 124 16.17 -7.91 21.86
C LYS A 124 15.79 -9.40 21.80
N LYS A 125 16.19 -10.09 20.73
CA LYS A 125 15.87 -11.50 20.42
C LYS A 125 14.39 -11.79 20.14
N GLN A 126 13.48 -10.84 20.30
CA GLN A 126 12.07 -11.01 19.92
C GLN A 126 11.93 -10.83 18.42
N LYS A 127 11.47 -11.86 17.75
CA LYS A 127 11.14 -11.85 16.31
C LYS A 127 9.70 -11.38 16.08
N THR A 128 9.53 -10.53 15.09
CA THR A 128 8.23 -9.94 14.71
C THR A 128 8.03 -10.04 13.22
N PHE A 129 6.99 -10.74 12.80
CA PHE A 129 6.57 -10.80 11.39
C PHE A 129 5.64 -9.65 11.04
N ILE A 130 5.80 -9.10 9.85
CA ILE A 130 5.01 -7.97 9.37
C ILE A 130 4.49 -8.28 7.98
N GLU A 131 3.20 -8.08 7.79
CA GLU A 131 2.51 -8.08 6.50
C GLU A 131 2.05 -6.67 6.18
N VAL A 132 2.20 -6.25 4.91
CA VAL A 132 1.81 -4.92 4.43
C VAL A 132 0.60 -5.03 3.48
N LYS A 133 -0.38 -4.18 3.67
CA LYS A 133 -1.51 -4.01 2.74
C LYS A 133 -1.52 -2.60 2.20
N ASN A 134 -1.43 -2.49 0.88
CA ASN A 134 -1.58 -1.21 0.19
C ASN A 134 -3.04 -0.77 0.20
N VAL A 135 -3.31 0.47 0.59
CA VAL A 135 -4.66 1.01 0.73
C VAL A 135 -4.84 2.22 -0.17
N THR A 136 -5.77 2.11 -1.11
CA THR A 136 -6.13 3.16 -2.06
C THR A 136 -7.64 3.38 -2.17
N LEU A 137 -8.47 2.60 -1.44
CA LEU A 137 -9.91 2.79 -1.44
C LEU A 137 -10.29 3.97 -0.55
N PHE A 138 -11.15 4.82 -1.09
CA PHE A 138 -11.69 6.01 -0.47
C PHE A 138 -13.13 6.21 -0.92
N ARG A 139 -14.09 6.02 -0.02
CA ARG A 139 -15.53 6.22 -0.28
C ARG A 139 -16.14 7.27 0.62
N GLU A 140 -15.56 7.47 1.81
CA GLU A 140 -16.03 8.43 2.80
C GLU A 140 -14.98 9.49 3.09
N LYS A 141 -15.44 10.72 3.36
CA LYS A 141 -14.55 11.86 3.62
C LYS A 141 -13.59 11.57 4.77
N LYS A 142 -12.28 11.66 4.49
CA LYS A 142 -11.18 11.48 5.45
C LYS A 142 -11.04 10.05 6.04
N THR A 143 -11.70 9.05 5.47
CA THR A 143 -11.61 7.65 5.89
C THR A 143 -11.11 6.79 4.73
N ALA A 144 -9.96 6.15 4.91
CA ALA A 144 -9.43 5.15 3.97
C ALA A 144 -9.98 3.77 4.35
N GLU A 145 -10.11 2.88 3.36
CA GLU A 145 -10.73 1.57 3.55
C GLU A 145 -9.93 0.45 2.90
N PHE A 146 -10.03 -0.75 3.48
CA PHE A 146 -9.49 -1.99 2.91
C PHE A 146 -10.42 -3.17 3.27
N PRO A 147 -10.60 -4.15 2.37
CA PRO A 147 -10.07 -4.25 1.00
C PRO A 147 -10.90 -3.47 -0.03
N ASP A 148 -10.38 -3.31 -1.25
CA ASP A 148 -11.08 -2.72 -2.39
C ASP A 148 -11.82 -3.77 -3.25
N ALA A 149 -11.63 -5.06 -2.94
CA ALA A 149 -12.27 -6.23 -3.53
C ALA A 149 -12.10 -7.44 -2.61
N ILE A 150 -12.86 -8.52 -2.83
CA ILE A 150 -12.71 -9.78 -2.10
C ILE A 150 -11.27 -10.27 -2.20
N THR A 151 -10.65 -10.60 -1.05
CA THR A 151 -9.24 -10.95 -0.93
C THR A 151 -8.99 -12.25 -0.15
N THR A 152 -9.16 -13.38 -0.81
CA THR A 152 -8.87 -14.70 -0.23
C THR A 152 -7.42 -14.81 0.26
N ARG A 153 -6.47 -14.24 -0.51
CA ARG A 153 -5.07 -14.19 -0.10
C ARG A 153 -4.88 -13.34 1.16
N GLY A 154 -5.61 -12.24 1.30
CA GLY A 154 -5.58 -11.40 2.51
C GLY A 154 -6.02 -12.18 3.74
N SER A 155 -7.11 -12.94 3.64
CA SER A 155 -7.61 -13.82 4.70
C SER A 155 -6.60 -14.90 5.09
N LYS A 156 -5.94 -15.56 4.13
CA LYS A 156 -4.86 -16.52 4.40
C LYS A 156 -3.69 -15.90 5.17
N HIS A 157 -3.28 -14.67 4.82
CA HIS A 157 -2.21 -13.96 5.54
C HIS A 157 -2.59 -13.67 6.99
N LEU A 158 -3.85 -13.30 7.26
CA LEU A 158 -4.33 -13.12 8.64
C LEU A 158 -4.21 -14.41 9.46
N LEU A 159 -4.63 -15.55 8.90
CA LEU A 159 -4.52 -16.86 9.57
C LEU A 159 -3.06 -17.24 9.83
N THR A 160 -2.15 -16.93 8.89
CA THR A 160 -0.72 -17.19 9.07
C THR A 160 -0.10 -16.29 10.14
N LEU A 161 -0.54 -15.03 10.27
CA LEU A 161 -0.13 -14.13 11.37
C LEU A 161 -0.60 -14.66 12.73
N ILE A 162 -1.79 -15.27 12.81
CA ILE A 162 -2.29 -15.95 14.01
C ILE A 162 -1.40 -17.15 14.37
N ASP A 163 -1.01 -17.96 13.38
CA ASP A 163 -0.11 -19.11 13.60
C ASP A 163 1.25 -18.64 14.13
N ALA A 164 1.78 -17.54 13.63
CA ALA A 164 3.01 -16.94 14.14
C ALA A 164 2.88 -16.51 15.62
N ILE A 165 1.76 -15.92 16.02
CA ILE A 165 1.49 -15.60 17.44
C ILE A 165 1.50 -16.87 18.31
N LYS A 166 0.82 -17.94 17.87
CA LYS A 166 0.78 -19.23 18.61
C LYS A 166 2.16 -19.85 18.78
N LYS A 167 3.10 -19.57 17.89
CA LYS A 167 4.51 -20.01 17.96
C LYS A 167 5.42 -19.06 18.77
N GLY A 168 4.84 -18.06 19.46
CA GLY A 168 5.59 -17.14 20.32
C GLY A 168 6.23 -15.93 19.61
N TYR A 169 5.95 -15.72 18.32
CA TYR A 169 6.37 -14.53 17.60
C TYR A 169 5.40 -13.37 17.82
N LYS A 170 5.86 -12.14 17.62
CA LYS A 170 4.96 -10.99 17.43
C LYS A 170 4.53 -10.91 15.97
N SER A 171 3.33 -10.42 15.74
CA SER A 171 2.79 -10.26 14.39
C SER A 171 2.11 -8.91 14.22
N TYR A 172 2.39 -8.26 13.10
CA TYR A 172 1.80 -6.99 12.72
C TYR A 172 1.25 -7.07 11.30
N LEU A 173 0.12 -6.42 11.09
CA LEU A 173 -0.37 -6.07 9.77
C LEU A 173 -0.43 -4.56 9.65
N ILE A 174 0.28 -4.02 8.65
CA ILE A 174 0.36 -2.58 8.38
C ILE A 174 -0.49 -2.24 7.16
N PHE A 175 -1.53 -1.45 7.37
CA PHE A 175 -2.28 -0.81 6.28
C PHE A 175 -1.56 0.47 5.88
N LEU A 176 -0.87 0.43 4.75
CA LEU A 176 -0.19 1.59 4.18
C LEU A 176 -1.16 2.39 3.33
N VAL A 177 -1.65 3.49 3.87
CA VAL A 177 -2.63 4.35 3.22
C VAL A 177 -1.92 5.35 2.31
N GLN A 178 -1.90 5.05 1.02
CA GLN A 178 -1.30 5.90 0.00
C GLN A 178 -2.31 6.96 -0.51
N ILE A 179 -3.00 7.63 0.40
CA ILE A 179 -3.98 8.69 0.12
C ILE A 179 -3.68 9.89 1.01
N GLN A 180 -3.63 11.09 0.43
CA GLN A 180 -3.47 12.32 1.21
C GLN A 180 -4.67 12.59 2.14
N ASN A 181 -4.43 13.36 3.20
CA ASN A 181 -5.45 13.96 4.08
C ASN A 181 -6.36 12.98 4.82
N MET A 182 -6.08 11.68 4.80
CA MET A 182 -6.84 10.71 5.59
C MET A 182 -6.57 10.89 7.09
N LYS A 183 -7.62 10.71 7.90
CA LYS A 183 -7.57 10.77 9.37
C LYS A 183 -7.87 9.43 10.00
N ASN A 184 -8.74 8.65 9.37
CA ASN A 184 -9.22 7.36 9.84
C ASN A 184 -8.97 6.28 8.80
N PHE A 185 -8.99 5.05 9.28
CA PHE A 185 -8.98 3.83 8.48
C PHE A 185 -10.05 2.87 9.02
N LYS A 186 -10.76 2.16 8.14
CA LYS A 186 -11.68 1.08 8.53
C LYS A 186 -11.57 -0.12 7.59
N ILE A 187 -12.01 -1.28 8.08
CA ILE A 187 -12.18 -2.47 7.24
C ILE A 187 -13.49 -2.36 6.48
N ALA A 188 -13.45 -2.53 5.16
CA ALA A 188 -14.60 -2.50 4.27
C ALA A 188 -15.38 -3.84 4.37
N LYS A 189 -16.11 -4.03 5.46
CA LYS A 189 -16.89 -5.23 5.75
C LYS A 189 -17.90 -5.58 4.64
N ASP A 190 -18.51 -4.56 4.07
CA ASP A 190 -19.47 -4.67 2.98
C ASP A 190 -18.86 -5.19 1.66
N ILE A 191 -17.56 -5.07 1.50
CA ILE A 191 -16.83 -5.57 0.32
C ILE A 191 -16.35 -7.01 0.56
N ASP A 192 -15.84 -7.32 1.77
CA ASP A 192 -15.33 -8.65 2.12
C ASP A 192 -15.63 -8.97 3.59
N GLU A 193 -16.79 -9.57 3.81
CA GLU A 193 -17.24 -9.96 5.15
C GLU A 193 -16.35 -11.05 5.76
N GLU A 194 -15.80 -11.96 4.94
CA GLU A 194 -14.90 -13.01 5.40
C GLU A 194 -13.58 -12.43 5.90
N TYR A 195 -13.00 -11.48 5.15
CA TYR A 195 -11.81 -10.75 5.59
C TYR A 195 -12.08 -10.03 6.92
N TYR A 196 -13.23 -9.39 7.08
CA TYR A 196 -13.60 -8.70 8.32
C TYR A 196 -13.69 -9.68 9.50
N LYS A 197 -14.34 -10.83 9.32
CA LYS A 197 -14.40 -11.89 10.36
C LYS A 197 -13.00 -12.35 10.76
N ASN A 198 -12.14 -12.63 9.76
CA ASN A 198 -10.75 -13.05 10.00
C ASN A 198 -9.91 -11.95 10.66
N TYR A 199 -10.16 -10.68 10.33
CA TYR A 199 -9.55 -9.54 11.02
C TYR A 199 -9.89 -9.50 12.51
N LEU A 200 -11.16 -9.71 12.87
CA LEU A 200 -11.59 -9.75 14.27
C LEU A 200 -10.98 -10.93 15.03
N ILE A 201 -10.92 -12.11 14.42
CA ILE A 201 -10.28 -13.30 14.99
C ILE A 201 -8.78 -13.02 15.21
N ALA A 202 -8.10 -12.46 14.23
CA ALA A 202 -6.68 -12.14 14.32
C ALA A 202 -6.39 -11.09 15.40
N LYS A 203 -7.23 -10.07 15.51
CA LYS A 203 -7.16 -9.06 16.58
C LYS A 203 -7.29 -9.68 17.96
N LYS A 204 -8.28 -10.58 18.14
CA LYS A 204 -8.49 -11.32 19.39
C LYS A 204 -7.31 -12.26 19.72
N ALA A 205 -6.67 -12.84 18.70
CA ALA A 205 -5.49 -13.70 18.86
C ALA A 205 -4.19 -12.94 19.16
N GLY A 206 -4.20 -11.60 19.16
CA GLY A 206 -3.04 -10.77 19.49
C GLY A 206 -2.24 -10.23 18.30
N VAL A 207 -2.73 -10.38 17.07
CA VAL A 207 -2.15 -9.69 15.91
C VAL A 207 -2.34 -8.19 16.06
N ASN A 208 -1.26 -7.42 15.89
CA ASN A 208 -1.29 -5.98 15.99
C ASN A 208 -1.62 -5.35 14.62
N PHE A 209 -2.55 -4.43 14.59
CA PHE A 209 -2.96 -3.71 13.38
C PHE A 209 -2.55 -2.26 13.45
N LEU A 210 -1.87 -1.79 12.42
CA LEU A 210 -1.44 -0.42 12.28
C LEU A 210 -1.95 0.14 10.95
N ALA A 211 -2.41 1.37 10.95
CA ALA A 211 -2.71 2.11 9.72
C ALA A 211 -1.86 3.38 9.71
N TYR A 212 -1.07 3.55 8.65
CA TYR A 212 -0.22 4.71 8.47
C TYR A 212 -0.50 5.36 7.12
N ARG A 213 -0.80 6.66 7.12
CA ARG A 213 -0.90 7.42 5.87
C ARG A 213 0.47 7.86 5.39
N CYS A 214 0.58 8.02 4.09
CA CYS A 214 1.74 8.59 3.44
C CYS A 214 1.61 10.12 3.28
N LYS A 215 2.73 10.82 3.39
CA LYS A 215 2.93 12.10 2.74
C LYS A 215 3.25 11.83 1.28
N LEU A 216 2.53 12.46 0.38
CA LEU A 216 2.62 12.29 -1.06
C LEU A 216 2.80 13.66 -1.73
N ASN A 217 3.75 13.78 -2.63
CA ASN A 217 3.89 14.89 -3.56
C ASN A 217 4.70 14.45 -4.78
N SER A 218 4.93 15.35 -5.74
CA SER A 218 5.67 15.03 -6.97
C SER A 218 7.16 14.70 -6.77
N LYS A 219 7.70 14.88 -5.55
CA LYS A 219 9.13 14.65 -5.24
C LYS A 219 9.34 13.42 -4.36
N GLU A 220 8.41 13.19 -3.41
CA GLU A 220 8.57 12.15 -2.39
C GLU A 220 7.27 11.42 -2.05
N ILE A 221 7.44 10.19 -1.60
CA ILE A 221 6.42 9.41 -0.89
C ILE A 221 7.05 8.78 0.35
N ARG A 222 6.44 8.96 1.53
CA ARG A 222 6.94 8.39 2.79
C ARG A 222 5.84 8.25 3.83
N ILE A 223 6.04 7.38 4.80
CA ILE A 223 5.19 7.31 5.99
C ILE A 223 5.20 8.66 6.70
N GLU A 224 4.00 9.15 7.08
CA GLU A 224 3.83 10.43 7.75
C GLU A 224 3.17 10.30 9.12
N LYS A 225 1.98 9.72 9.18
CA LYS A 225 1.17 9.75 10.40
C LYS A 225 0.36 8.48 10.58
N LYS A 226 0.31 7.97 11.81
CA LYS A 226 -0.60 6.92 12.23
C LYS A 226 -2.05 7.41 12.13
N LEU A 227 -2.93 6.55 11.63
CA LEU A 227 -4.38 6.79 11.55
C LEU A 227 -5.11 6.05 12.66
N ASN A 228 -6.28 6.58 13.04
CA ASN A 228 -7.20 5.86 13.91
C ASN A 228 -7.86 4.73 13.11
N ILE A 229 -7.79 3.51 13.64
CA ILE A 229 -8.57 2.38 13.10
C ILE A 229 -9.92 2.45 13.81
N ILE A 230 -10.96 2.83 13.04
CA ILE A 230 -12.33 2.90 13.55
C ILE A 230 -13.03 1.57 13.27
N ASN A 231 -13.79 1.10 14.26
CA ASN A 231 -14.70 -0.03 14.10
C ASN A 231 -16.10 0.54 13.81
N GLU A 232 -16.83 -0.12 12.93
CA GLU A 232 -18.27 0.11 12.83
C GLU A 232 -19.00 -0.54 13.99
#